data_651f90c9bbcac9c6c3c7f3cca540685b
#
_entry.id   651f90c9bbcac9c6c3c7f3cca540685b
#
_cell.length_a   1.000
_cell.length_b   1.000
_cell.length_c   1.000
_cell.angle_alpha   90.00
_cell.angle_beta   90.00
_cell.angle_gamma   90.00
#
_symmetry.space_group_name_H-M   'P 1'
#
loop_
_entity.id
_entity.type
_entity.pdbx_description
1 polymer ?
#
loop_
_entity_poly.entity_id
_entity_poly.type
_entity_poly.pdbx_seq_one_letter_code
_entity_poly.pdbx_strand_id
1 'polypeptide(L)'
;MPNIINTRKEYDATIALNYSGAKELLKSPAHYKSYLTAEREETKALRIGSFVHHSVLEATTTADKYAALPEGIDRRTKEGKAAYEAFLAASAGKTVLTADEWTLGNNVAQAMLRARDCIGVKFTKTEFMFSVDYCGVTIKCAIDALGDDGYLYDLKTTEDASPRGFLQSVRNYRYNLQAHIYRTAYEAAFGERVKGFRFIAAEKEAPFEFAVYELGAEIMTNAIFDFEQLVKTYKACVALDEWPGYGSEVKVIDIAAKPSVIEPINFA
;
A
#
# COMPACT_ATOMS: atom_id res chain seq x y z
N MET A 1 -7.61 -18.34 -13.98
CA MET A 1 -6.32 -18.60 -13.32
C MET A 1 -5.59 -17.27 -13.15
N PRO A 2 -4.82 -17.08 -12.08
CA PRO A 2 -4.08 -15.85 -11.88
C PRO A 2 -2.98 -15.71 -12.94
N ASN A 3 -2.72 -14.47 -13.33
CA ASN A 3 -1.49 -14.12 -14.02
C ASN A 3 -0.46 -13.70 -12.95
N ILE A 4 0.57 -14.52 -12.75
CA ILE A 4 1.64 -14.20 -11.78
C ILE A 4 2.54 -13.13 -12.37
N ILE A 5 2.82 -12.12 -11.58
CA ILE A 5 3.65 -10.97 -11.93
C ILE A 5 4.95 -11.09 -11.15
N ASN A 6 6.09 -11.17 -11.86
CA ASN A 6 7.36 -11.48 -11.22
C ASN A 6 8.20 -10.24 -10.86
N THR A 7 7.90 -9.10 -11.47
CA THR A 7 8.67 -7.88 -11.24
C THR A 7 7.77 -6.67 -11.00
N ARG A 8 8.29 -5.69 -10.26
CA ARG A 8 7.58 -4.42 -10.05
C ARG A 8 7.31 -3.70 -11.37
N LYS A 9 8.24 -3.77 -12.31
CA LYS A 9 8.07 -3.18 -13.65
C LYS A 9 6.89 -3.81 -14.42
N GLU A 10 6.76 -5.13 -14.37
CA GLU A 10 5.60 -5.83 -14.94
C GLU A 10 4.30 -5.45 -14.23
N TYR A 11 4.33 -5.36 -12.88
CA TYR A 11 3.17 -4.93 -12.12
C TYR A 11 2.72 -3.52 -12.51
N ASP A 12 3.64 -2.57 -12.63
CA ASP A 12 3.31 -1.20 -12.99
C ASP A 12 2.79 -1.11 -14.44
N ALA A 13 3.33 -1.90 -15.36
CA ALA A 13 2.88 -1.97 -16.75
C ALA A 13 1.54 -2.70 -16.96
N THR A 14 1.10 -3.51 -16.00
CA THR A 14 -0.17 -4.25 -16.10
C THR A 14 -1.35 -3.29 -15.97
N ILE A 15 -2.20 -3.21 -17.00
CA ILE A 15 -3.43 -2.40 -16.97
C ILE A 15 -4.48 -3.16 -16.17
N ALA A 16 -4.71 -2.75 -14.94
CA ALA A 16 -5.65 -3.38 -14.02
C ALA A 16 -6.00 -2.44 -12.86
N LEU A 17 -7.15 -2.65 -12.26
CA LEU A 17 -7.53 -1.93 -11.05
C LEU A 17 -6.71 -2.46 -9.87
N ASN A 18 -6.06 -1.57 -9.14
CA ASN A 18 -5.38 -1.88 -7.89
C ASN A 18 -6.01 -1.09 -6.74
N TYR A 19 -5.64 -1.43 -5.50
CA TYR A 19 -6.14 -0.72 -4.32
C TYR A 19 -5.93 0.80 -4.38
N SER A 20 -4.76 1.27 -4.80
CA SER A 20 -4.49 2.71 -4.88
C SER A 20 -5.39 3.40 -5.90
N GLY A 21 -5.61 2.79 -7.06
CA GLY A 21 -6.56 3.27 -8.07
C GLY A 21 -8.01 3.19 -7.58
N ALA A 22 -8.39 2.09 -6.91
CA ALA A 22 -9.71 1.94 -6.33
C ALA A 22 -10.03 3.06 -5.32
N LYS A 23 -9.05 3.43 -4.50
CA LYS A 23 -9.18 4.56 -3.56
C LYS A 23 -9.41 5.90 -4.26
N GLU A 24 -8.77 6.14 -5.40
CA GLU A 24 -9.00 7.35 -6.20
C GLU A 24 -10.37 7.29 -6.91
N LEU A 25 -10.78 6.12 -7.39
CA LEU A 25 -12.11 5.91 -7.97
C LEU A 25 -13.24 6.15 -6.96
N LEU A 26 -13.02 5.85 -5.67
CA LEU A 26 -13.95 6.21 -4.59
C LEU A 26 -14.19 7.71 -4.46
N LYS A 27 -13.23 8.55 -4.82
CA LYS A 27 -13.43 10.00 -4.85
C LYS A 27 -14.28 10.40 -6.04
N SER A 28 -13.89 10.01 -7.22
CA SER A 28 -14.66 10.07 -8.46
C SER A 28 -13.90 9.38 -9.60
N PRO A 29 -14.58 8.98 -10.69
CA PRO A 29 -13.91 8.48 -11.90
C PRO A 29 -12.86 9.43 -12.47
N ALA A 30 -13.09 10.74 -12.44
CA ALA A 30 -12.11 11.74 -12.88
C ALA A 30 -10.79 11.68 -12.08
N HIS A 31 -10.86 11.43 -10.76
CA HIS A 31 -9.67 11.24 -9.93
C HIS A 31 -8.91 9.98 -10.33
N TYR A 32 -9.63 8.89 -10.61
CA TYR A 32 -8.99 7.67 -11.10
C TYR A 32 -8.30 7.88 -12.45
N LYS A 33 -8.97 8.55 -13.41
CA LYS A 33 -8.36 8.86 -14.71
C LYS A 33 -7.09 9.70 -14.56
N SER A 34 -7.11 10.71 -13.70
CA SER A 34 -5.93 11.52 -13.36
C SER A 34 -4.82 10.69 -12.70
N TYR A 35 -5.17 9.78 -11.78
CA TYR A 35 -4.22 8.89 -11.12
C TYR A 35 -3.45 8.00 -12.10
N LEU A 36 -4.07 7.56 -13.21
CA LEU A 36 -3.41 6.72 -14.21
C LEU A 36 -2.29 7.43 -14.97
N THR A 37 -2.37 8.75 -15.09
CA THR A 37 -1.42 9.58 -15.85
C THR A 37 -0.48 10.40 -14.96
N ALA A 38 -0.72 10.40 -13.64
CA ALA A 38 0.08 11.18 -12.71
C ALA A 38 1.50 10.61 -12.57
N GLU A 39 2.49 11.47 -12.73
CA GLU A 39 3.86 11.15 -12.30
C GLU A 39 3.90 11.05 -10.78
N ARG A 40 4.58 10.03 -10.27
CA ARG A 40 4.72 9.79 -8.84
C ARG A 40 6.11 10.17 -8.41
N GLU A 41 6.20 11.25 -7.64
CA GLU A 41 7.44 11.60 -6.98
C GLU A 41 7.69 10.67 -5.78
N GLU A 42 8.93 10.22 -5.65
CA GLU A 42 9.36 9.49 -4.47
C GLU A 42 9.51 10.46 -3.29
N THR A 43 8.61 10.37 -2.32
CA THR A 43 8.73 11.14 -1.08
C THR A 43 9.66 10.42 -0.08
N LYS A 44 10.22 11.17 0.88
CA LYS A 44 10.98 10.59 1.99
C LYS A 44 10.19 9.48 2.71
N ALA A 45 8.91 9.70 2.96
CA ALA A 45 8.05 8.72 3.63
C ALA A 45 7.88 7.44 2.82
N LEU A 46 7.69 7.54 1.50
CA LEU A 46 7.61 6.38 0.60
C LEU A 46 8.93 5.61 0.55
N ARG A 47 10.07 6.30 0.47
CA ARG A 47 11.39 5.69 0.44
C ARG A 47 11.68 4.91 1.72
N ILE A 48 11.43 5.51 2.90
CA ILE A 48 11.58 4.83 4.19
C ILE A 48 10.62 3.66 4.30
N GLY A 49 9.34 3.83 3.92
CA GLY A 49 8.35 2.75 3.92
C GLY A 49 8.80 1.57 3.05
N SER A 50 9.26 1.82 1.83
CA SER A 50 9.78 0.79 0.93
C SER A 50 10.98 0.06 1.50
N PHE A 51 11.91 0.78 2.15
CA PHE A 51 13.05 0.18 2.83
C PHE A 51 12.61 -0.71 4.00
N VAL A 52 11.66 -0.26 4.82
CA VAL A 52 11.11 -1.04 5.94
C VAL A 52 10.46 -2.32 5.43
N HIS A 53 9.57 -2.24 4.44
CA HIS A 53 8.94 -3.41 3.84
C HIS A 53 9.97 -4.41 3.33
N HIS A 54 10.94 -3.94 2.55
CA HIS A 54 11.99 -4.81 2.01
C HIS A 54 12.83 -5.47 3.11
N SER A 55 13.20 -4.70 4.14
CA SER A 55 13.99 -5.21 5.27
C SER A 55 13.26 -6.27 6.11
N VAL A 56 11.93 -6.24 6.15
CA VAL A 56 11.11 -7.24 6.85
C VAL A 56 10.80 -8.45 5.97
N LEU A 57 10.49 -8.22 4.70
CA LEU A 57 9.94 -9.24 3.80
C LEU A 57 11.00 -9.94 2.94
N GLU A 58 12.09 -9.24 2.62
CA GLU A 58 13.18 -9.68 1.73
C GLU A 58 14.57 -9.34 2.32
N ALA A 59 14.77 -9.55 3.62
CA ALA A 59 15.95 -9.11 4.38
C ALA A 59 17.28 -9.50 3.75
N THR A 60 17.37 -10.65 3.09
CA THR A 60 18.62 -11.17 2.48
C THR A 60 19.11 -10.34 1.30
N THR A 61 18.25 -9.59 0.64
CA THR A 61 18.55 -8.77 -0.54
C THR A 61 18.58 -7.28 -0.25
N THR A 62 18.42 -6.87 1.03
CA THR A 62 18.39 -5.46 1.40
C THR A 62 19.66 -4.72 1.00
N ALA A 63 20.82 -5.31 1.19
CA ALA A 63 22.11 -4.72 0.83
C ALA A 63 22.30 -4.59 -0.70
N ASP A 64 21.57 -5.37 -1.50
CA ASP A 64 21.63 -5.27 -2.97
C ASP A 64 20.80 -4.08 -3.48
N LYS A 65 19.73 -3.76 -2.77
CA LYS A 65 18.74 -2.75 -3.20
C LYS A 65 18.92 -1.38 -2.55
N TYR A 66 19.51 -1.33 -1.35
CA TYR A 66 19.65 -0.10 -0.57
C TYR A 66 21.10 0.12 -0.12
N ALA A 67 21.46 1.39 0.04
CA ALA A 67 22.77 1.79 0.59
C ALA A 67 22.60 2.96 1.56
N ALA A 68 23.29 2.91 2.70
CA ALA A 68 23.33 3.98 3.68
C ALA A 68 24.42 4.98 3.30
N LEU A 69 24.08 6.26 3.17
CA LEU A 69 25.06 7.32 3.02
C LEU A 69 25.93 7.39 4.29
N PRO A 70 27.28 7.30 4.18
CA PRO A 70 28.15 7.42 5.33
C PRO A 70 27.97 8.77 6.06
N GLU A 71 28.07 8.72 7.38
CA GLU A 71 28.06 9.95 8.19
C GLU A 71 29.32 10.79 7.93
N GLY A 72 29.22 12.10 8.20
CA GLY A 72 30.35 13.02 8.15
C GLY A 72 30.75 13.51 6.76
N ILE A 73 30.05 13.13 5.69
CA ILE A 73 30.29 13.68 4.34
C ILE A 73 29.77 15.13 4.26
N ASP A 74 30.66 16.11 4.43
CA ASP A 74 30.31 17.53 4.23
C ASP A 74 30.40 17.90 2.74
N ARG A 75 29.26 17.87 2.07
CA ARG A 75 29.13 18.21 0.63
C ARG A 75 29.46 19.67 0.27
N ARG A 76 29.80 20.51 1.24
CA ARG A 76 30.26 21.87 1.00
C ARG A 76 31.76 21.93 0.71
N THR A 77 32.52 20.94 1.16
CA THR A 77 33.96 20.82 0.90
C THR A 77 34.25 20.09 -0.42
N LYS A 78 35.44 20.30 -0.97
CA LYS A 78 35.89 19.59 -2.18
C LYS A 78 36.03 18.09 -1.94
N GLU A 79 36.61 17.73 -0.81
CA GLU A 79 36.83 16.35 -0.36
C GLU A 79 35.49 15.64 -0.11
N GLY A 80 34.55 16.32 0.54
CA GLY A 80 33.21 15.77 0.78
C GLY A 80 32.39 15.56 -0.49
N LYS A 81 32.51 16.49 -1.47
CA LYS A 81 31.89 16.27 -2.79
C LYS A 81 32.46 15.05 -3.49
N ALA A 82 33.78 14.91 -3.52
CA ALA A 82 34.44 13.76 -4.13
C ALA A 82 34.06 12.43 -3.43
N ALA A 83 34.01 12.43 -2.10
CA ALA A 83 33.57 11.27 -1.32
C ALA A 83 32.12 10.89 -1.62
N TYR A 84 31.23 11.89 -1.72
CA TYR A 84 29.82 11.67 -2.07
C TYR A 84 29.65 11.09 -3.48
N GLU A 85 30.37 11.63 -4.47
CA GLU A 85 30.34 11.13 -5.85
C GLU A 85 30.88 9.68 -5.94
N ALA A 86 32.00 9.41 -5.25
CA ALA A 86 32.54 8.05 -5.18
C ALA A 86 31.55 7.07 -4.53
N PHE A 87 30.86 7.48 -3.47
CA PHE A 87 29.81 6.67 -2.84
C PHE A 87 28.65 6.41 -3.79
N LEU A 88 28.15 7.44 -4.51
CA LEU A 88 27.08 7.25 -5.49
C LEU A 88 27.48 6.30 -6.62
N ALA A 89 28.70 6.40 -7.10
CA ALA A 89 29.21 5.48 -8.11
C ALA A 89 29.29 4.03 -7.61
N ALA A 90 29.73 3.81 -6.36
CA ALA A 90 29.76 2.50 -5.72
C ALA A 90 28.36 1.96 -5.39
N SER A 91 27.38 2.85 -5.23
CA SER A 91 25.98 2.51 -4.93
C SER A 91 25.08 2.58 -6.17
N ALA A 92 25.65 2.54 -7.36
CA ALA A 92 24.86 2.63 -8.60
C ALA A 92 23.79 1.54 -8.66
N GLY A 93 22.55 1.94 -8.99
CA GLY A 93 21.40 1.04 -9.04
C GLY A 93 20.71 0.78 -7.67
N LYS A 94 21.25 1.35 -6.58
CA LYS A 94 20.62 1.23 -5.24
C LYS A 94 19.89 2.51 -4.87
N THR A 95 18.84 2.35 -4.06
CA THR A 95 18.21 3.47 -3.37
C THR A 95 19.11 3.92 -2.22
N VAL A 96 19.58 5.17 -2.26
CA VAL A 96 20.44 5.73 -1.22
C VAL A 96 19.58 6.37 -0.13
N LEU A 97 19.79 5.95 1.11
CA LEU A 97 19.21 6.52 2.32
C LEU A 97 20.24 7.35 3.07
N THR A 98 19.81 8.44 3.70
CA THR A 98 20.68 9.13 4.69
C THR A 98 20.91 8.20 5.89
N ALA A 99 21.93 8.48 6.71
CA ALA A 99 22.18 7.73 7.93
C ALA A 99 20.97 7.73 8.89
N ASP A 100 20.29 8.88 9.01
CA ASP A 100 19.07 9.01 9.82
C ASP A 100 17.92 8.17 9.25
N GLU A 101 17.69 8.21 7.93
CA GLU A 101 16.66 7.41 7.27
C GLU A 101 16.91 5.91 7.41
N TRP A 102 18.18 5.51 7.30
CA TRP A 102 18.61 4.13 7.51
C TRP A 102 18.36 3.66 8.95
N THR A 103 18.78 4.46 9.92
CA THR A 103 18.57 4.18 11.35
C THR A 103 17.09 4.11 11.68
N LEU A 104 16.30 5.09 11.24
CA LEU A 104 14.87 5.12 11.43
C LEU A 104 14.20 3.89 10.82
N GLY A 105 14.50 3.60 9.56
CA GLY A 105 13.90 2.46 8.86
C GLY A 105 14.23 1.11 9.52
N ASN A 106 15.47 0.94 10.00
CA ASN A 106 15.85 -0.27 10.74
C ASN A 106 15.10 -0.41 12.07
N ASN A 107 14.93 0.68 12.83
CA ASN A 107 14.18 0.65 14.09
C ASN A 107 12.72 0.22 13.85
N VAL A 108 12.08 0.79 12.83
CA VAL A 108 10.71 0.43 12.44
C VAL A 108 10.63 -1.02 11.94
N ALA A 109 11.58 -1.47 11.11
CA ALA A 109 11.63 -2.85 10.63
C ALA A 109 11.78 -3.84 11.80
N GLN A 110 12.64 -3.54 12.78
CA GLN A 110 12.80 -4.35 13.98
C GLN A 110 11.51 -4.38 14.82
N ALA A 111 10.77 -3.27 14.91
CA ALA A 111 9.47 -3.25 15.58
C ALA A 111 8.46 -4.19 14.89
N MET A 112 8.40 -4.17 13.56
CA MET A 112 7.52 -5.07 12.79
C MET A 112 7.92 -6.54 12.93
N LEU A 113 9.22 -6.84 12.95
CA LEU A 113 9.72 -8.21 13.20
C LEU A 113 9.34 -8.68 14.59
N ARG A 114 9.49 -7.84 15.63
CA ARG A 114 9.01 -8.15 16.98
C ARG A 114 7.50 -8.40 17.00
N ALA A 115 6.70 -7.58 16.30
CA ALA A 115 5.25 -7.77 16.19
C ALA A 115 4.91 -9.14 15.61
N ARG A 116 5.54 -9.52 14.50
CA ARG A 116 5.38 -10.83 13.86
C ARG A 116 5.75 -11.98 14.81
N ASP A 117 6.87 -11.84 15.50
CA ASP A 117 7.36 -12.87 16.42
C ASP A 117 6.47 -13.00 17.65
N CYS A 118 5.90 -11.90 18.18
CA CYS A 118 4.94 -11.91 19.28
C CYS A 118 3.65 -12.68 18.95
N ILE A 119 3.20 -12.64 17.71
CA ILE A 119 2.02 -13.42 17.27
C ILE A 119 2.40 -14.82 16.78
N GLY A 120 3.68 -15.19 16.80
CA GLY A 120 4.18 -16.53 16.47
C GLY A 120 4.01 -16.95 15.02
N VAL A 121 3.96 -15.99 14.07
CA VAL A 121 3.70 -16.25 12.65
C VAL A 121 4.99 -16.30 11.85
N LYS A 122 5.04 -17.24 10.90
CA LYS A 122 6.06 -17.30 9.85
C LYS A 122 5.44 -16.93 8.52
N PHE A 123 6.05 -15.98 7.82
CA PHE A 123 5.64 -15.66 6.45
C PHE A 123 6.10 -16.76 5.50
N THR A 124 5.15 -17.43 4.87
CA THR A 124 5.41 -18.52 3.92
C THR A 124 5.60 -18.03 2.51
N LYS A 125 5.08 -16.84 2.20
CA LYS A 125 5.23 -16.15 0.93
C LYS A 125 5.25 -14.65 1.18
N THR A 126 6.19 -13.94 0.56
CA THR A 126 6.36 -12.50 0.72
C THR A 126 6.42 -11.80 -0.63
N GLU A 127 6.04 -10.50 -0.67
CA GLU A 127 6.14 -9.60 -1.83
C GLU A 127 5.63 -10.26 -3.13
N PHE A 128 4.47 -10.92 -3.07
CA PHE A 128 3.96 -11.61 -4.25
C PHE A 128 2.88 -10.80 -4.98
N MET A 129 3.06 -10.72 -6.29
CA MET A 129 2.21 -9.92 -7.16
C MET A 129 1.49 -10.82 -8.17
N PHE A 130 0.24 -10.47 -8.44
CA PHE A 130 -0.57 -11.16 -9.43
C PHE A 130 -1.70 -10.27 -9.95
N SER A 131 -2.31 -10.69 -11.06
CA SER A 131 -3.60 -10.17 -11.50
C SER A 131 -4.59 -11.30 -11.75
N VAL A 132 -5.86 -10.98 -11.59
CA VAL A 132 -6.97 -11.91 -11.75
C VAL A 132 -8.19 -11.18 -12.28
N ASP A 133 -9.02 -11.85 -13.09
CA ASP A 133 -10.34 -11.35 -13.43
C ASP A 133 -11.30 -11.59 -12.26
N TYR A 134 -11.99 -10.51 -11.87
CA TYR A 134 -13.08 -10.56 -10.89
C TYR A 134 -14.29 -9.84 -11.46
N CYS A 135 -15.35 -10.58 -11.74
CA CYS A 135 -16.59 -10.06 -12.30
C CYS A 135 -16.40 -9.23 -13.60
N GLY A 136 -15.45 -9.62 -14.45
CA GLY A 136 -15.12 -8.92 -15.70
C GLY A 136 -14.30 -7.65 -15.52
N VAL A 137 -13.63 -7.49 -14.37
CA VAL A 137 -12.62 -6.45 -14.11
C VAL A 137 -11.30 -7.12 -13.75
N THR A 138 -10.24 -6.79 -14.46
CA THR A 138 -8.91 -7.23 -14.06
C THR A 138 -8.46 -6.45 -12.83
N ILE A 139 -8.19 -7.17 -11.74
CA ILE A 139 -7.64 -6.62 -10.49
C ILE A 139 -6.19 -7.07 -10.36
N LYS A 140 -5.29 -6.18 -9.96
CA LYS A 140 -3.91 -6.51 -9.61
C LYS A 140 -3.61 -6.22 -8.15
N CYS A 141 -2.91 -7.14 -7.51
CA CYS A 141 -2.49 -7.05 -6.12
C CYS A 141 -0.98 -7.23 -5.99
N ALA A 142 -0.41 -6.51 -5.02
CA ALA A 142 0.91 -6.76 -4.48
C ALA A 142 0.71 -6.99 -2.98
N ILE A 143 0.82 -8.23 -2.54
CA ILE A 143 0.54 -8.64 -1.16
C ILE A 143 1.87 -8.78 -0.43
N ASP A 144 1.97 -8.14 0.74
CA ASP A 144 3.20 -8.12 1.52
C ASP A 144 3.56 -9.53 2.02
N ALA A 145 2.62 -10.24 2.66
CA ALA A 145 2.88 -11.61 3.10
C ALA A 145 1.63 -12.47 3.24
N LEU A 146 1.86 -13.80 3.14
CA LEU A 146 0.97 -14.85 3.57
C LEU A 146 1.62 -15.57 4.76
N GLY A 147 0.91 -15.65 5.89
CA GLY A 147 1.36 -16.35 7.09
C GLY A 147 1.06 -17.86 7.05
N ASP A 148 1.82 -18.64 7.81
CA ASP A 148 1.59 -20.07 8.04
C ASP A 148 0.30 -20.32 8.85
N ASP A 149 -0.24 -19.29 9.48
CA ASP A 149 -1.53 -19.28 10.15
C ASP A 149 -2.72 -19.08 9.18
N GLY A 150 -2.47 -18.86 7.89
CA GLY A 150 -3.48 -18.69 6.85
C GLY A 150 -4.08 -17.29 6.72
N TYR A 151 -3.44 -16.28 7.31
CA TYR A 151 -3.82 -14.88 7.13
C TYR A 151 -2.95 -14.19 6.08
N LEU A 152 -3.53 -13.24 5.37
CA LEU A 152 -2.77 -12.25 4.60
C LEU A 152 -2.32 -11.13 5.55
N TYR A 153 -1.13 -10.64 5.34
CA TYR A 153 -0.51 -9.58 6.13
C TYR A 153 -0.12 -8.40 5.27
N ASP A 154 -0.22 -7.20 5.83
CA ASP A 154 0.25 -5.96 5.22
C ASP A 154 0.93 -5.10 6.30
N LEU A 155 2.09 -4.57 5.96
CA LEU A 155 2.92 -3.79 6.87
C LEU A 155 2.57 -2.30 6.74
N LYS A 156 2.41 -1.62 7.88
CA LYS A 156 2.08 -0.19 7.89
C LYS A 156 3.01 0.58 8.80
N THR A 157 3.79 1.49 8.24
CA THR A 157 4.44 2.53 9.03
C THR A 157 3.42 3.61 9.37
N THR A 158 3.31 3.98 10.62
CA THR A 158 2.29 4.94 11.11
C THR A 158 2.89 5.97 12.06
N GLU A 159 2.19 7.07 12.29
CA GLU A 159 2.51 8.04 13.33
C GLU A 159 2.01 7.58 14.70
N ASP A 160 0.89 6.87 14.73
CA ASP A 160 0.24 6.39 15.95
C ASP A 160 -0.30 4.99 15.70
N ALA A 161 0.30 4.00 16.35
CA ALA A 161 -0.10 2.60 16.29
C ALA A 161 -1.15 2.23 17.34
N SER A 162 -1.63 3.17 18.17
CA SER A 162 -2.72 2.90 19.11
C SER A 162 -4.01 2.51 18.37
N PRO A 163 -4.96 1.83 19.05
CA PRO A 163 -6.23 1.47 18.43
C PRO A 163 -6.99 2.68 17.84
N ARG A 164 -6.90 3.84 18.50
CA ARG A 164 -7.53 5.08 18.04
C ARG A 164 -6.82 5.67 16.82
N GLY A 165 -5.49 5.75 16.85
CA GLY A 165 -4.67 6.29 15.77
C GLY A 165 -4.73 5.41 14.54
N PHE A 166 -4.64 4.09 14.72
CA PHE A 166 -4.75 3.16 13.61
C PHE A 166 -6.15 3.13 12.99
N LEU A 167 -7.22 3.24 13.80
CA LEU A 167 -8.59 3.37 13.28
C LEU A 167 -8.74 4.64 12.41
N GLN A 168 -8.11 5.75 12.80
CA GLN A 168 -8.09 6.96 11.98
C GLN A 168 -7.34 6.72 10.66
N SER A 169 -6.23 6.02 10.70
CA SER A 169 -5.48 5.61 9.50
C SER A 169 -6.30 4.69 8.60
N VAL A 170 -7.03 3.72 9.16
CA VAL A 170 -7.97 2.85 8.41
C VAL A 170 -9.00 3.69 7.64
N ARG A 171 -9.57 4.72 8.29
CA ARG A 171 -10.55 5.61 7.66
C ARG A 171 -9.93 6.49 6.57
N ASN A 172 -8.81 7.14 6.88
CA ASN A 172 -8.14 8.09 5.97
C ASN A 172 -7.60 7.42 4.72
N TYR A 173 -7.01 6.24 4.89
CA TYR A 173 -6.37 5.50 3.81
C TYR A 173 -7.23 4.37 3.24
N ARG A 174 -8.42 4.13 3.81
CA ARG A 174 -9.34 3.08 3.35
C ARG A 174 -8.72 1.68 3.41
N TYR A 175 -7.99 1.37 4.48
CA TYR A 175 -7.35 0.06 4.64
C TYR A 175 -8.33 -1.11 4.68
N ASN A 176 -9.57 -0.86 5.10
CA ASN A 176 -10.66 -1.83 5.00
C ASN A 176 -10.91 -2.24 3.53
N LEU A 177 -10.88 -1.29 2.61
CA LEU A 177 -11.00 -1.57 1.17
C LEU A 177 -9.80 -2.38 0.66
N GLN A 178 -8.58 -2.06 1.10
CA GLN A 178 -7.37 -2.83 0.77
C GLN A 178 -7.52 -4.29 1.21
N ALA A 179 -7.89 -4.51 2.48
CA ALA A 179 -8.07 -5.84 3.05
C ALA A 179 -9.12 -6.65 2.27
N HIS A 180 -10.24 -6.01 1.88
CA HIS A 180 -11.29 -6.66 1.12
C HIS A 180 -10.84 -7.02 -0.30
N ILE A 181 -10.25 -6.06 -1.04
CA ILE A 181 -9.75 -6.28 -2.41
C ILE A 181 -8.72 -7.42 -2.42
N TYR A 182 -7.74 -7.40 -1.51
CA TYR A 182 -6.66 -8.37 -1.51
C TYR A 182 -7.16 -9.78 -1.17
N ARG A 183 -8.05 -9.92 -0.19
CA ARG A 183 -8.68 -11.20 0.12
C ARG A 183 -9.48 -11.74 -1.06
N THR A 184 -10.38 -10.91 -1.62
CA THR A 184 -11.25 -11.30 -2.73
C THR A 184 -10.44 -11.69 -3.96
N ALA A 185 -9.41 -10.89 -4.30
CA ALA A 185 -8.53 -11.18 -5.42
C ALA A 185 -7.70 -12.45 -5.19
N TYR A 186 -7.18 -12.67 -3.98
CA TYR A 186 -6.45 -13.88 -3.63
C TYR A 186 -7.33 -15.13 -3.77
N GLU A 187 -8.52 -15.10 -3.16
CA GLU A 187 -9.47 -16.22 -3.22
C GLU A 187 -9.92 -16.52 -4.67
N ALA A 188 -10.15 -15.48 -5.47
CA ALA A 188 -10.49 -15.64 -6.88
C ALA A 188 -9.32 -16.17 -7.73
N ALA A 189 -8.10 -15.79 -7.39
CA ALA A 189 -6.89 -16.19 -8.11
C ALA A 189 -6.49 -17.64 -7.84
N PHE A 190 -6.46 -18.02 -6.58
CA PHE A 190 -5.87 -19.29 -6.14
C PHE A 190 -6.92 -20.35 -5.77
N GLY A 191 -8.20 -20.01 -5.68
CA GLY A 191 -9.26 -20.91 -5.25
C GLY A 191 -9.19 -21.32 -3.78
N GLU A 192 -8.31 -20.67 -3.02
CA GLU A 192 -8.07 -20.95 -1.60
C GLU A 192 -8.65 -19.82 -0.74
N ARG A 193 -9.36 -20.18 0.32
CA ARG A 193 -9.85 -19.20 1.29
C ARG A 193 -8.76 -18.89 2.31
N VAL A 194 -8.55 -17.60 2.54
CA VAL A 194 -7.73 -17.13 3.67
C VAL A 194 -8.60 -16.90 4.90
N LYS A 195 -8.04 -17.11 6.10
CA LYS A 195 -8.76 -16.89 7.35
C LYS A 195 -9.14 -15.42 7.56
N GLY A 196 -8.29 -14.51 7.10
CA GLY A 196 -8.51 -13.08 7.26
C GLY A 196 -7.37 -12.25 6.72
N PHE A 197 -7.37 -10.97 7.11
CA PHE A 197 -6.37 -9.99 6.74
C PHE A 197 -5.92 -9.23 7.99
N ARG A 198 -4.61 -9.14 8.20
CA ARG A 198 -4.03 -8.45 9.35
C ARG A 198 -3.05 -7.37 8.92
N PHE A 199 -3.03 -6.32 9.70
CA PHE A 199 -2.07 -5.23 9.57
C PHE A 199 -1.06 -5.30 10.70
N ILE A 200 0.22 -5.25 10.37
CA ILE A 200 1.28 -5.01 11.34
C ILE A 200 1.62 -3.52 11.26
N ALA A 201 1.21 -2.75 12.23
CA ALA A 201 1.45 -1.31 12.31
C ALA A 201 2.63 -1.03 13.25
N ALA A 202 3.60 -0.23 12.81
CA ALA A 202 4.72 0.21 13.64
C ALA A 202 4.93 1.71 13.51
N GLU A 203 5.20 2.36 14.65
CA GLU A 203 5.42 3.80 14.75
C GLU A 203 6.79 4.19 14.19
N LYS A 204 6.84 5.38 13.58
CA LYS A 204 8.06 5.96 13.01
C LYS A 204 8.90 6.73 14.02
N GLU A 205 8.43 6.91 15.23
CA GLU A 205 9.12 7.62 16.31
C GLU A 205 9.34 6.73 17.53
N ALA A 206 10.37 7.03 18.32
CA ALA A 206 10.62 6.32 19.57
C ALA A 206 9.41 6.46 20.51
N PRO A 207 9.02 5.39 21.21
CA PRO A 207 9.75 4.13 21.41
C PRO A 207 9.56 3.05 20.33
N PHE A 208 9.04 3.39 19.14
CA PHE A 208 8.77 2.47 18.02
C PHE A 208 7.78 1.37 18.43
N GLU A 209 6.66 1.80 19.00
CA GLU A 209 5.59 0.90 19.39
C GLU A 209 4.94 0.25 18.17
N PHE A 210 4.39 -0.91 18.37
CA PHE A 210 3.71 -1.66 17.32
C PHE A 210 2.43 -2.30 17.82
N ALA A 211 1.55 -2.58 16.88
CA ALA A 211 0.35 -3.36 17.12
C ALA A 211 -0.02 -4.20 15.90
N VAL A 212 -0.75 -5.28 16.12
CA VAL A 212 -1.30 -6.13 15.06
C VAL A 212 -2.82 -6.01 15.08
N TYR A 213 -3.41 -5.68 13.94
CA TYR A 213 -4.83 -5.43 13.82
C TYR A 213 -5.50 -6.35 12.80
N GLU A 214 -6.66 -6.83 13.17
CA GLU A 214 -7.66 -7.40 12.28
C GLU A 214 -8.90 -6.50 12.32
N LEU A 215 -9.48 -6.19 11.18
CA LEU A 215 -10.62 -5.27 11.11
C LEU A 215 -11.93 -5.99 11.40
N GLY A 216 -12.74 -5.40 12.29
CA GLY A 216 -14.03 -5.95 12.69
C GLY A 216 -15.06 -5.99 11.55
N ALA A 217 -16.08 -6.83 11.71
CA ALA A 217 -17.09 -7.10 10.70
C ALA A 217 -17.82 -5.84 10.20
N GLU A 218 -18.13 -4.89 11.09
CA GLU A 218 -18.83 -3.66 10.73
C GLU A 218 -18.00 -2.81 9.75
N ILE A 219 -16.70 -2.65 10.02
CA ILE A 219 -15.77 -1.92 9.13
C ILE A 219 -15.63 -2.64 7.79
N MET A 220 -15.61 -3.97 7.80
CA MET A 220 -15.47 -4.78 6.59
C MET A 220 -16.75 -4.78 5.74
N THR A 221 -17.94 -4.71 6.35
CA THR A 221 -19.20 -4.60 5.61
C THR A 221 -19.22 -3.37 4.71
N ASN A 222 -18.73 -2.22 5.21
CA ASN A 222 -18.61 -1.02 4.39
C ASN A 222 -17.65 -1.21 3.19
N ALA A 223 -16.54 -1.95 3.40
CA ALA A 223 -15.58 -2.23 2.33
C ALA A 223 -16.16 -3.12 1.22
N ILE A 224 -16.97 -4.11 1.60
CA ILE A 224 -17.68 -4.98 0.65
C ILE A 224 -18.59 -4.16 -0.25
N PHE A 225 -19.45 -3.34 0.37
CA PHE A 225 -20.36 -2.48 -0.37
C PHE A 225 -19.62 -1.51 -1.30
N ASP A 226 -18.60 -0.80 -0.78
CA ASP A 226 -17.80 0.13 -1.56
C ASP A 226 -17.16 -0.57 -2.77
N PHE A 227 -16.62 -1.77 -2.57
CA PHE A 227 -15.96 -2.51 -3.63
C PHE A 227 -16.93 -2.97 -4.73
N GLU A 228 -18.12 -3.44 -4.37
CA GLU A 228 -19.16 -3.77 -5.34
C GLU A 228 -19.56 -2.57 -6.20
N GLN A 229 -19.74 -1.39 -5.59
CA GLN A 229 -20.03 -0.17 -6.32
C GLN A 229 -18.85 0.26 -7.22
N LEU A 230 -17.61 0.14 -6.71
CA LEU A 230 -16.42 0.43 -7.49
C LEU A 230 -16.31 -0.43 -8.75
N VAL A 231 -16.55 -1.73 -8.64
CA VAL A 231 -16.52 -2.66 -9.79
C VAL A 231 -17.57 -2.25 -10.83
N LYS A 232 -18.79 -1.91 -10.41
CA LYS A 232 -19.86 -1.45 -11.30
C LYS A 232 -19.47 -0.13 -12.00
N THR A 233 -19.04 0.85 -11.22
CA THR A 233 -18.61 2.16 -11.72
C THR A 233 -17.44 2.02 -12.69
N TYR A 234 -16.42 1.25 -12.35
CA TYR A 234 -15.26 1.02 -13.22
C TYR A 234 -15.66 0.43 -14.57
N LYS A 235 -16.52 -0.59 -14.54
CA LYS A 235 -17.04 -1.21 -15.79
C LYS A 235 -17.80 -0.23 -16.66
N ALA A 236 -18.67 0.58 -16.08
CA ALA A 236 -19.42 1.60 -16.80
C ALA A 236 -18.48 2.65 -17.41
N CYS A 237 -17.52 3.17 -16.64
CA CYS A 237 -16.54 4.15 -17.14
C CYS A 237 -15.70 3.60 -18.30
N VAL A 238 -15.26 2.34 -18.19
CA VAL A 238 -14.48 1.69 -19.27
C VAL A 238 -15.34 1.47 -20.50
N ALA A 239 -16.60 1.03 -20.36
CA ALA A 239 -17.49 0.74 -21.47
C ALA A 239 -17.88 1.99 -22.25
N LEU A 240 -18.06 3.13 -21.56
CA LEU A 240 -18.48 4.40 -22.16
C LEU A 240 -17.29 5.33 -22.48
N ASP A 241 -16.10 5.03 -21.96
CA ASP A 241 -14.93 5.93 -21.91
C ASP A 241 -15.25 7.29 -21.26
N GLU A 242 -16.19 7.30 -20.32
CA GLU A 242 -16.60 8.48 -19.56
C GLU A 242 -16.12 8.40 -18.13
N TRP A 243 -15.48 9.47 -17.66
CA TRP A 243 -14.85 9.52 -16.33
C TRP A 243 -15.32 10.78 -15.57
N PRO A 244 -16.60 10.83 -15.12
CA PRO A 244 -17.17 12.02 -14.53
C PRO A 244 -16.55 12.38 -13.17
N GLY A 245 -16.55 13.69 -12.86
CA GLY A 245 -16.17 14.26 -11.56
C GLY A 245 -17.38 14.47 -10.65
N TYR A 246 -17.26 15.42 -9.73
CA TYR A 246 -18.34 15.75 -8.75
C TYR A 246 -19.57 16.45 -9.34
N GLY A 247 -19.53 16.84 -10.61
CA GLY A 247 -20.56 17.65 -11.25
C GLY A 247 -20.46 19.14 -10.91
N SER A 248 -21.36 19.93 -11.50
CA SER A 248 -21.43 21.38 -11.34
C SER A 248 -22.60 21.85 -10.47
N GLU A 249 -23.39 20.94 -9.93
CA GLU A 249 -24.56 21.25 -9.12
C GLU A 249 -24.17 21.73 -7.71
N VAL A 250 -24.97 22.60 -7.13
CA VAL A 250 -24.82 23.01 -5.74
C VAL A 250 -25.26 21.85 -4.85
N LYS A 251 -24.34 21.33 -4.04
CA LYS A 251 -24.62 20.27 -3.06
C LYS A 251 -24.71 20.86 -1.65
N VAL A 252 -25.78 20.53 -0.94
CA VAL A 252 -25.93 20.92 0.47
C VAL A 252 -25.21 19.87 1.33
N ILE A 253 -24.29 20.33 2.18
CA ILE A 253 -23.58 19.50 3.15
C ILE A 253 -24.18 19.76 4.52
N ASP A 254 -24.72 18.71 5.17
CA ASP A 254 -25.24 18.77 6.54
C ASP A 254 -24.34 17.94 7.47
N ILE A 255 -24.19 18.41 8.71
CA ILE A 255 -23.41 17.72 9.77
C ILE A 255 -24.02 16.35 10.10
N ALA A 256 -25.34 16.20 9.93
CA ALA A 256 -26.07 14.95 10.13
C ALA A 256 -25.91 13.94 8.98
N ALA A 257 -25.36 14.35 7.84
CA ALA A 257 -25.13 13.44 6.73
C ALA A 257 -24.05 12.43 7.11
N LYS A 258 -24.42 11.17 7.32
CA LYS A 258 -23.44 10.07 7.35
C LYS A 258 -22.60 10.17 6.07
N PRO A 259 -21.25 10.05 6.14
CA PRO A 259 -20.43 10.11 4.94
C PRO A 259 -20.96 9.10 3.93
N SER A 260 -21.33 9.63 2.81
CA SER A 260 -22.10 9.04 1.74
C SER A 260 -21.59 7.67 1.30
N VAL A 261 -22.48 6.76 1.26
CA VAL A 261 -22.67 5.84 0.15
C VAL A 261 -22.30 6.55 -1.16
N ILE A 262 -21.45 5.95 -1.98
CA ILE A 262 -21.19 6.44 -3.33
C ILE A 262 -22.54 6.62 -4.02
N GLU A 263 -22.92 7.87 -4.28
CA GLU A 263 -24.13 8.11 -5.08
C GLU A 263 -23.94 7.45 -6.43
N PRO A 264 -24.93 6.74 -6.97
CA PRO A 264 -24.84 6.14 -8.28
C PRO A 264 -24.52 7.24 -9.30
N ILE A 265 -23.46 7.05 -10.06
CA ILE A 265 -23.07 7.96 -11.12
C ILE A 265 -24.11 7.84 -12.22
N ASN A 266 -24.88 8.88 -12.43
CA ASN A 266 -25.76 8.97 -13.60
C ASN A 266 -24.88 9.35 -14.80
N PHE A 267 -24.74 8.42 -15.69
CA PHE A 267 -24.25 8.68 -17.05
C PHE A 267 -25.43 9.29 -17.82
N ALA A 268 -25.21 10.50 -18.37
CA ALA A 268 -26.20 11.22 -19.13
C ALA A 268 -26.45 10.57 -20.51
#